data_0f926582d6fb8ea39525fd613ab8a016
#
_entry.id   0f926582d6fb8ea39525fd613ab8a016
#
_cell.length_a   1.000
_cell.length_b   1.000
_cell.length_c   1.000
_cell.angle_alpha   90.00
_cell.angle_beta   90.00
_cell.angle_gamma   90.00
#
_symmetry.space_group_name_H-M   'P 1'
#
loop_
_entity.id
_entity.type
_entity.pdbx_description
1 polymer ?
#
loop_
_entity_poly.entity_id
_entity_poly.type
_entity_poly.pdbx_seq_one_letter_code
_entity_poly.pdbx_strand_id
1 'polypeptide(L)'
;MVLITIAENFPADSNTPRLVVEAEAAARRAAELAPQVGAPHVALARIAYNRFDLPGILRETETALTLSPDDTDVLLEAATTMATFGRSEEALRLSDRLIALDGLAARTYARRSLVMLLARRYPEAIEAVHQAEAIAPGNAARFATAGDAWLLLGQADRAATEYARMPADDYLRMTGEGMIAARAGDRRGVERAISQLENAYGPAVTYQVAAIRTQIGDRDRAFAAFNQAAILKDPGLVGLKTDPFLDPIRNDSRYTALVRKLGFPRV
;
A
#
# COMPACT_ATOMS: atom_id res chain seq x y z
N MET A 1 9.06 6.71 -15.79
CA MET A 1 9.16 6.45 -14.35
C MET A 1 9.34 7.71 -13.50
N VAL A 2 10.29 8.60 -13.78
CA VAL A 2 10.54 9.82 -12.98
C VAL A 2 9.28 10.66 -12.74
N LEU A 3 8.47 10.92 -13.78
CA LEU A 3 7.25 11.75 -13.65
C LEU A 3 6.19 11.13 -12.73
N ILE A 4 6.04 9.82 -12.75
CA ILE A 4 5.09 9.11 -11.88
C ILE A 4 5.56 9.16 -10.43
N THR A 5 6.87 8.93 -10.19
CA THR A 5 7.46 9.02 -8.85
C THR A 5 7.29 10.42 -8.25
N ILE A 6 7.42 11.48 -9.05
CA ILE A 6 7.15 12.85 -8.59
C ILE A 6 5.67 13.01 -8.21
N ALA A 7 4.74 12.52 -9.04
CA ALA A 7 3.31 12.59 -8.75
C ALA A 7 2.91 11.80 -7.49
N GLU A 8 3.54 10.65 -7.24
CA GLU A 8 3.32 9.84 -6.04
C GLU A 8 3.82 10.53 -4.75
N ASN A 9 4.96 11.22 -4.81
CA ASN A 9 5.56 11.89 -3.66
C ASN A 9 4.99 13.30 -3.38
N PHE A 10 4.37 13.95 -4.37
CA PHE A 10 3.84 15.31 -4.28
C PHE A 10 2.41 15.40 -4.83
N PRO A 11 1.44 14.65 -4.27
CA PRO A 11 0.09 14.59 -4.82
C PRO A 11 -0.68 15.93 -4.75
N ALA A 12 -0.24 16.85 -3.89
CA ALA A 12 -0.84 18.17 -3.73
C ALA A 12 -0.25 19.23 -4.66
N ASP A 13 0.79 18.90 -5.46
CA ASP A 13 1.35 19.83 -6.45
C ASP A 13 0.34 20.07 -7.58
N SER A 14 0.13 21.34 -7.92
CA SER A 14 -0.74 21.76 -9.04
C SER A 14 -0.32 21.18 -10.40
N ASN A 15 0.93 20.74 -10.54
CA ASN A 15 1.46 20.09 -11.74
C ASN A 15 1.17 18.57 -11.78
N THR A 16 0.80 17.93 -10.67
CA THR A 16 0.59 16.49 -10.61
C THR A 16 -0.32 15.93 -11.70
N PRO A 17 -1.51 16.52 -11.99
CA PRO A 17 -2.38 16.03 -13.06
C PRO A 17 -1.72 16.06 -14.44
N ARG A 18 -0.96 17.12 -14.73
CA ARG A 18 -0.22 17.26 -15.99
C ARG A 18 0.89 16.20 -16.10
N LEU A 19 1.66 16.00 -15.05
CA LEU A 19 2.74 15.03 -15.01
C LEU A 19 2.21 13.59 -15.21
N VAL A 20 1.06 13.27 -14.66
CA VAL A 20 0.40 11.96 -14.86
C VAL A 20 -0.02 11.78 -16.31
N VAL A 21 -0.57 12.81 -16.97
CA VAL A 21 -0.95 12.75 -18.40
C VAL A 21 0.29 12.59 -19.29
N GLU A 22 1.34 13.35 -19.03
CA GLU A 22 2.61 13.25 -19.77
C GLU A 22 3.26 11.88 -19.60
N ALA A 23 3.26 11.35 -18.36
CA ALA A 23 3.77 10.02 -18.05
C ALA A 23 2.99 8.92 -18.78
N GLU A 24 1.65 9.03 -18.84
CA GLU A 24 0.81 8.07 -19.56
C GLU A 24 1.10 8.10 -21.05
N ALA A 25 1.17 9.28 -21.66
CA ALA A 25 1.49 9.41 -23.08
C ALA A 25 2.87 8.80 -23.40
N ALA A 26 3.87 9.04 -22.55
CA ALA A 26 5.21 8.48 -22.68
C ALA A 26 5.20 6.95 -22.52
N ALA A 27 4.48 6.41 -21.53
CA ALA A 27 4.38 4.97 -21.32
C ALA A 27 3.67 4.26 -22.48
N ARG A 28 2.56 4.82 -23.00
CA ARG A 28 1.86 4.29 -24.18
C ARG A 28 2.77 4.30 -25.42
N ARG A 29 3.46 5.41 -25.63
CA ARG A 29 4.40 5.51 -26.75
C ARG A 29 5.55 4.51 -26.64
N ALA A 30 6.06 4.27 -25.42
CA ALA A 30 7.08 3.25 -25.18
C ALA A 30 6.57 1.83 -25.48
N ALA A 31 5.32 1.52 -25.08
CA ALA A 31 4.69 0.24 -25.40
C ALA A 31 4.49 0.02 -26.92
N GLU A 32 4.14 1.08 -27.66
CA GLU A 32 4.04 1.02 -29.14
C GLU A 32 5.41 0.76 -29.81
N LEU A 33 6.46 1.41 -29.31
CA LEU A 33 7.81 1.30 -29.88
C LEU A 33 8.50 -0.03 -29.53
N ALA A 34 8.17 -0.60 -28.37
CA ALA A 34 8.77 -1.85 -27.86
C ALA A 34 7.68 -2.78 -27.30
N PRO A 35 6.80 -3.35 -28.15
CA PRO A 35 5.62 -4.08 -27.69
C PRO A 35 5.94 -5.41 -26.96
N GLN A 36 7.20 -5.87 -27.00
CA GLN A 36 7.67 -7.05 -26.28
C GLN A 36 8.26 -6.75 -24.91
N VAL A 37 8.27 -5.49 -24.46
CA VAL A 37 8.88 -5.06 -23.19
C VAL A 37 7.82 -4.77 -22.13
N GLY A 38 7.96 -5.37 -20.94
CA GLY A 38 6.98 -5.20 -19.85
C GLY A 38 7.07 -3.87 -19.10
N ALA A 39 8.21 -3.19 -19.09
CA ALA A 39 8.44 -1.97 -18.30
C ALA A 39 7.44 -0.82 -18.59
N PRO A 40 7.00 -0.54 -19.84
CA PRO A 40 5.95 0.45 -20.08
C PRO A 40 4.62 0.10 -19.39
N HIS A 41 4.27 -1.18 -19.31
CA HIS A 41 3.07 -1.65 -18.65
C HIS A 41 3.14 -1.53 -17.12
N VAL A 42 4.32 -1.64 -16.51
CA VAL A 42 4.54 -1.27 -15.10
C VAL A 42 4.19 0.20 -14.85
N ALA A 43 4.62 1.10 -15.74
CA ALA A 43 4.26 2.51 -15.64
C ALA A 43 2.75 2.74 -15.81
N LEU A 44 2.10 2.04 -16.75
CA LEU A 44 0.65 2.12 -16.94
C LEU A 44 -0.15 1.57 -15.75
N ALA A 45 0.32 0.48 -15.11
CA ALA A 45 -0.28 -0.06 -13.88
C ALA A 45 -0.25 0.97 -12.75
N ARG A 46 0.87 1.68 -12.55
CA ARG A 46 0.99 2.76 -11.56
C ARG A 46 0.08 3.95 -11.86
N ILE A 47 -0.07 4.31 -13.13
CA ILE A 47 -1.02 5.35 -13.54
C ILE A 47 -2.46 4.91 -13.25
N ALA A 48 -2.81 3.65 -13.54
CA ALA A 48 -4.09 3.08 -13.20
C ALA A 48 -4.35 3.12 -11.69
N TYR A 49 -3.32 2.82 -10.87
CA TYR A 49 -3.37 2.93 -9.41
C TYR A 49 -3.74 4.37 -8.96
N ASN A 50 -3.04 5.38 -9.47
CA ASN A 50 -3.32 6.79 -9.14
C ASN A 50 -4.70 7.28 -9.61
N ARG A 51 -5.29 6.62 -10.62
CA ARG A 51 -6.64 6.90 -11.11
C ARG A 51 -7.72 6.08 -10.43
N PHE A 52 -7.33 5.18 -9.55
CA PHE A 52 -8.21 4.19 -8.93
C PHE A 52 -8.94 3.32 -9.99
N ASP A 53 -8.22 2.96 -11.07
CA ASP A 53 -8.69 2.02 -12.10
C ASP A 53 -8.26 0.59 -11.73
N LEU A 54 -9.04 -0.05 -10.84
CA LEU A 54 -8.73 -1.38 -10.31
C LEU A 54 -8.57 -2.46 -11.40
N PRO A 55 -9.44 -2.55 -12.42
CA PRO A 55 -9.22 -3.47 -13.54
C PRO A 55 -7.95 -3.14 -14.34
N GLY A 56 -7.67 -1.86 -14.54
CA GLY A 56 -6.48 -1.39 -15.25
C GLY A 56 -5.19 -1.79 -14.55
N ILE A 57 -5.14 -1.70 -13.22
CA ILE A 57 -3.97 -2.13 -12.43
C ILE A 57 -3.64 -3.59 -12.73
N LEU A 58 -4.62 -4.49 -12.60
CA LEU A 58 -4.40 -5.93 -12.85
C LEU A 58 -4.01 -6.20 -14.30
N ARG A 59 -4.74 -5.66 -15.26
CA ARG A 59 -4.50 -5.89 -16.69
C ARG A 59 -3.09 -5.48 -17.09
N GLU A 60 -2.66 -4.29 -16.72
CA GLU A 60 -1.33 -3.78 -17.07
C GLU A 60 -0.23 -4.57 -16.34
N THR A 61 -0.43 -4.97 -15.09
CA THR A 61 0.51 -5.80 -14.34
C THR A 61 0.65 -7.19 -14.96
N GLU A 62 -0.44 -7.84 -15.31
CA GLU A 62 -0.44 -9.17 -15.95
C GLU A 62 0.22 -9.12 -17.34
N THR A 63 -0.02 -8.03 -18.09
CA THR A 63 0.64 -7.79 -19.38
C THR A 63 2.15 -7.62 -19.19
N ALA A 64 2.58 -6.80 -18.23
CA ALA A 64 3.99 -6.63 -17.91
C ALA A 64 4.67 -7.96 -17.57
N LEU A 65 4.04 -8.75 -16.72
CA LEU A 65 4.56 -10.05 -16.28
C LEU A 65 4.64 -11.07 -17.43
N THR A 66 3.69 -11.02 -18.36
CA THR A 66 3.68 -11.88 -19.56
C THR A 66 4.84 -11.52 -20.50
N LEU A 67 5.08 -10.23 -20.71
CA LEU A 67 6.11 -9.74 -21.63
C LEU A 67 7.52 -9.85 -21.07
N SER A 68 7.69 -9.65 -19.77
CA SER A 68 9.02 -9.62 -19.12
C SER A 68 9.00 -10.37 -17.78
N PRO A 69 8.85 -11.71 -17.79
CA PRO A 69 8.63 -12.50 -16.59
C PRO A 69 9.83 -12.56 -15.62
N ASP A 70 11.03 -12.22 -16.07
CA ASP A 70 12.27 -12.21 -15.28
C ASP A 70 12.82 -10.81 -15.03
N ASP A 71 12.12 -9.77 -15.47
CA ASP A 71 12.49 -8.40 -15.17
C ASP A 71 12.17 -8.09 -13.69
N THR A 72 13.18 -7.63 -12.96
CA THR A 72 13.06 -7.42 -11.51
C THR A 72 12.11 -6.29 -11.15
N ASP A 73 11.96 -5.25 -11.96
CA ASP A 73 11.03 -4.15 -11.73
C ASP A 73 9.58 -4.62 -12.00
N VAL A 74 9.39 -5.47 -13.01
CA VAL A 74 8.10 -6.14 -13.29
C VAL A 74 7.71 -7.05 -12.13
N LEU A 75 8.63 -7.88 -11.64
CA LEU A 75 8.38 -8.78 -10.52
C LEU A 75 8.06 -8.03 -9.23
N LEU A 76 8.74 -6.91 -8.95
CA LEU A 76 8.45 -6.02 -7.81
C LEU A 76 7.01 -5.51 -7.84
N GLU A 77 6.57 -5.00 -8.99
CA GLU A 77 5.21 -4.48 -9.16
C GLU A 77 4.18 -5.61 -9.08
N ALA A 78 4.43 -6.70 -9.81
CA ALA A 78 3.51 -7.83 -9.89
C ALA A 78 3.31 -8.50 -8.52
N ALA A 79 4.37 -8.77 -7.76
CA ALA A 79 4.26 -9.38 -6.44
C ALA A 79 3.38 -8.53 -5.50
N THR A 80 3.55 -7.21 -5.53
CA THR A 80 2.75 -6.30 -4.70
C THR A 80 1.30 -6.25 -5.17
N THR A 81 1.08 -6.10 -6.47
CA THR A 81 -0.27 -6.06 -7.04
C THR A 81 -1.02 -7.33 -6.72
N MET A 82 -0.42 -8.52 -6.93
CA MET A 82 -1.09 -9.79 -6.63
C MET A 82 -1.43 -9.92 -5.13
N ALA A 83 -0.52 -9.50 -4.23
CA ALA A 83 -0.80 -9.49 -2.80
C ALA A 83 -1.95 -8.54 -2.45
N THR A 84 -1.96 -7.33 -3.01
CA THR A 84 -2.99 -6.31 -2.78
C THR A 84 -4.36 -6.75 -3.27
N PHE A 85 -4.43 -7.49 -4.36
CA PHE A 85 -5.69 -8.05 -4.87
C PHE A 85 -6.07 -9.41 -4.26
N GLY A 86 -5.29 -9.94 -3.31
CA GLY A 86 -5.60 -11.16 -2.57
C GLY A 86 -5.14 -12.46 -3.24
N ARG A 87 -4.34 -12.38 -4.31
CA ARG A 87 -3.70 -13.52 -4.97
C ARG A 87 -2.41 -13.91 -4.23
N SER A 88 -2.53 -14.23 -2.94
CA SER A 88 -1.38 -14.36 -2.02
C SER A 88 -0.38 -15.42 -2.45
N GLU A 89 -0.83 -16.61 -2.91
CA GLU A 89 0.06 -17.68 -3.37
C GLU A 89 0.90 -17.26 -4.58
N GLU A 90 0.31 -16.52 -5.50
CA GLU A 90 1.01 -16.01 -6.66
C GLU A 90 2.00 -14.91 -6.27
N ALA A 91 1.59 -13.98 -5.40
CA ALA A 91 2.45 -12.94 -4.87
C ALA A 91 3.70 -13.52 -4.16
N LEU A 92 3.53 -14.59 -3.38
CA LEU A 92 4.63 -15.28 -2.72
C LEU A 92 5.59 -15.91 -3.73
N ARG A 93 5.07 -16.63 -4.75
CA ARG A 93 5.93 -17.20 -5.82
C ARG A 93 6.73 -16.12 -6.57
N LEU A 94 6.08 -14.99 -6.92
CA LEU A 94 6.76 -13.88 -7.59
C LEU A 94 7.83 -13.25 -6.69
N SER A 95 7.54 -13.11 -5.39
CA SER A 95 8.51 -12.62 -4.41
C SER A 95 9.70 -13.57 -4.24
N ASP A 96 9.50 -14.88 -4.24
CA ASP A 96 10.58 -15.86 -4.17
C ASP A 96 11.45 -15.81 -5.44
N ARG A 97 10.82 -15.69 -6.62
CA ARG A 97 11.54 -15.50 -7.89
C ARG A 97 12.36 -14.22 -7.90
N LEU A 98 11.80 -13.14 -7.40
CA LEU A 98 12.52 -11.86 -7.29
C LEU A 98 13.76 -11.98 -6.42
N ILE A 99 13.69 -12.69 -5.27
CA ILE A 99 14.85 -12.94 -4.41
C ILE A 99 15.92 -13.76 -5.15
N ALA A 100 15.52 -14.77 -5.92
CA ALA A 100 16.46 -15.59 -6.67
C ALA A 100 17.22 -14.78 -7.72
N LEU A 101 16.60 -13.74 -8.30
CA LEU A 101 17.20 -12.89 -9.34
C LEU A 101 17.95 -11.68 -8.76
N ASP A 102 17.45 -11.07 -7.68
CA ASP A 102 17.97 -9.81 -7.13
C ASP A 102 17.99 -9.86 -5.58
N GLY A 103 18.55 -10.93 -5.02
CA GLY A 103 18.61 -11.16 -3.57
C GLY A 103 19.62 -10.28 -2.82
N LEU A 104 20.37 -9.42 -3.50
CA LEU A 104 21.29 -8.47 -2.88
C LEU A 104 20.73 -7.04 -2.80
N ALA A 105 19.56 -6.79 -3.33
CA ALA A 105 18.95 -5.47 -3.33
C ALA A 105 17.99 -5.31 -2.15
N ALA A 106 18.17 -4.26 -1.36
CA ALA A 106 17.28 -3.95 -0.23
C ALA A 106 15.82 -3.77 -0.64
N ARG A 107 15.55 -3.26 -1.86
CA ARG A 107 14.21 -3.08 -2.42
C ARG A 107 13.43 -4.40 -2.54
N THR A 108 14.15 -5.49 -2.83
CA THR A 108 13.58 -6.84 -2.94
C THR A 108 12.97 -7.28 -1.61
N TYR A 109 13.71 -7.14 -0.51
CA TYR A 109 13.23 -7.49 0.82
C TYR A 109 12.19 -6.49 1.36
N ALA A 110 12.32 -5.20 1.04
CA ALA A 110 11.29 -4.23 1.37
C ALA A 110 9.94 -4.55 0.69
N ARG A 111 9.97 -5.05 -0.55
CA ARG A 111 8.75 -5.49 -1.24
C ARG A 111 8.23 -6.81 -0.68
N ARG A 112 9.14 -7.76 -0.38
CA ARG A 112 8.80 -9.02 0.28
C ARG A 112 8.09 -8.78 1.60
N SER A 113 8.52 -7.82 2.41
CA SER A 113 7.90 -7.54 3.70
C SER A 113 6.41 -7.17 3.56
N LEU A 114 6.06 -6.36 2.56
CA LEU A 114 4.67 -6.01 2.28
C LEU A 114 3.86 -7.23 1.79
N VAL A 115 4.43 -8.04 0.88
CA VAL A 115 3.80 -9.28 0.42
C VAL A 115 3.50 -10.21 1.60
N MET A 116 4.48 -10.40 2.51
CA MET A 116 4.32 -11.21 3.71
C MET A 116 3.26 -10.65 4.67
N LEU A 117 3.22 -9.33 4.87
CA LEU A 117 2.20 -8.68 5.70
C LEU A 117 0.79 -8.94 5.16
N LEU A 118 0.57 -8.72 3.86
CA LEU A 118 -0.73 -8.94 3.22
C LEU A 118 -1.11 -10.42 3.15
N ALA A 119 -0.12 -11.32 3.05
CA ALA A 119 -0.30 -12.77 3.18
C ALA A 119 -0.46 -13.24 4.64
N ARG A 120 -0.49 -12.32 5.63
CA ARG A 120 -0.61 -12.57 7.07
C ARG A 120 0.54 -13.38 7.68
N ARG A 121 1.68 -13.39 7.01
CA ARG A 121 2.93 -14.00 7.47
C ARG A 121 3.76 -12.96 8.22
N TYR A 122 3.25 -12.51 9.38
CA TYR A 122 3.80 -11.36 10.11
C TYR A 122 5.24 -11.54 10.60
N PRO A 123 5.65 -12.70 11.14
CA PRO A 123 7.05 -12.92 11.52
C PRO A 123 8.00 -12.77 10.32
N GLU A 124 7.64 -13.33 9.17
CA GLU A 124 8.44 -13.24 7.95
C GLU A 124 8.42 -11.83 7.34
N ALA A 125 7.36 -11.05 7.54
CA ALA A 125 7.32 -9.65 7.16
C ALA A 125 8.36 -8.82 7.94
N ILE A 126 8.46 -9.05 9.25
CA ILE A 126 9.43 -8.40 10.14
C ILE A 126 10.86 -8.79 9.72
N GLU A 127 11.12 -10.08 9.51
CA GLU A 127 12.43 -10.56 9.08
C GLU A 127 12.86 -9.92 7.75
N ALA A 128 11.95 -9.81 6.79
CA ALA A 128 12.24 -9.17 5.50
C ALA A 128 12.55 -7.67 5.66
N VAL A 129 11.91 -6.96 6.60
CA VAL A 129 12.28 -5.57 6.92
C VAL A 129 13.72 -5.50 7.46
N HIS A 130 14.08 -6.40 8.38
CA HIS A 130 15.43 -6.43 8.95
C HIS A 130 16.50 -6.77 7.90
N GLN A 131 16.21 -7.69 6.98
CA GLN A 131 17.09 -8.00 5.84
C GLN A 131 17.28 -6.79 4.92
N ALA A 132 16.19 -6.08 4.59
CA ALA A 132 16.28 -4.85 3.80
C ALA A 132 17.11 -3.76 4.48
N GLU A 133 16.99 -3.62 5.80
CA GLU A 133 17.75 -2.65 6.60
C GLU A 133 19.23 -3.01 6.70
N ALA A 134 19.55 -4.31 6.82
CA ALA A 134 20.93 -4.79 6.86
C ALA A 134 21.68 -4.53 5.53
N ILE A 135 20.96 -4.60 4.39
CA ILE A 135 21.55 -4.36 3.05
C ILE A 135 21.73 -2.85 2.80
N ALA A 136 20.71 -2.05 3.09
CA ALA A 136 20.76 -0.60 2.89
C ALA A 136 20.02 0.12 4.02
N PRO A 137 20.75 0.58 5.06
CA PRO A 137 20.17 1.29 6.19
C PRO A 137 19.53 2.63 5.79
N GLY A 138 18.58 3.08 6.60
CA GLY A 138 18.07 4.46 6.60
C GLY A 138 16.84 4.72 5.73
N ASN A 139 16.18 3.70 5.16
CA ASN A 139 14.88 3.91 4.52
C ASN A 139 13.76 3.71 5.55
N ALA A 140 13.30 4.83 6.11
CA ALA A 140 12.34 4.86 7.19
C ALA A 140 10.98 4.19 6.87
N ALA A 141 10.48 4.27 5.63
CA ALA A 141 9.17 3.73 5.26
C ALA A 141 9.02 2.21 5.50
N ARG A 142 10.12 1.45 5.57
CA ARG A 142 10.08 0.00 5.84
C ARG A 142 9.60 -0.31 7.25
N PHE A 143 9.88 0.59 8.21
CA PHE A 143 9.54 0.35 9.61
C PHE A 143 8.05 0.39 9.87
N ALA A 144 7.25 1.05 9.01
CA ALA A 144 5.80 0.96 9.06
C ALA A 144 5.34 -0.50 8.92
N THR A 145 5.87 -1.26 7.95
CA THR A 145 5.49 -2.67 7.75
C THR A 145 5.87 -3.55 8.94
N ALA A 146 7.04 -3.32 9.57
CA ALA A 146 7.42 -4.06 10.78
C ALA A 146 6.54 -3.66 11.97
N GLY A 147 6.25 -2.36 12.13
CA GLY A 147 5.34 -1.86 13.15
C GLY A 147 3.93 -2.45 13.02
N ASP A 148 3.38 -2.46 11.80
CA ASP A 148 2.09 -3.08 11.49
C ASP A 148 2.08 -4.57 11.83
N ALA A 149 3.13 -5.30 11.44
CA ALA A 149 3.24 -6.72 11.72
C ALA A 149 3.32 -7.01 13.23
N TRP A 150 4.13 -6.25 14.00
CA TRP A 150 4.18 -6.37 15.45
C TRP A 150 2.83 -6.04 16.11
N LEU A 151 2.15 -5.03 15.62
CA LEU A 151 0.84 -4.65 16.13
C LEU A 151 -0.22 -5.72 15.86
N LEU A 152 -0.17 -6.34 14.68
CA LEU A 152 -1.05 -7.47 14.31
C LEU A 152 -0.77 -8.73 15.14
N LEU A 153 0.48 -8.92 15.59
CA LEU A 153 0.88 -9.95 16.56
C LEU A 153 0.50 -9.58 18.02
N GLY A 154 -0.11 -8.42 18.27
CA GLY A 154 -0.48 -7.98 19.61
C GLY A 154 0.68 -7.42 20.44
N GLN A 155 1.82 -7.10 19.82
CA GLN A 155 3.03 -6.62 20.49
C GLN A 155 3.20 -5.10 20.31
N ALA A 156 2.33 -4.33 20.96
CA ALA A 156 2.23 -2.87 20.81
C ALA A 156 3.55 -2.13 21.13
N ASP A 157 4.30 -2.57 22.14
CA ASP A 157 5.58 -1.92 22.52
C ASP A 157 6.64 -2.08 21.41
N ARG A 158 6.68 -3.25 20.78
CA ARG A 158 7.57 -3.49 19.64
C ARG A 158 7.12 -2.70 18.41
N ALA A 159 5.83 -2.63 18.17
CA ALA A 159 5.28 -1.80 17.10
C ALA A 159 5.65 -0.33 17.29
N ALA A 160 5.49 0.21 18.52
CA ALA A 160 5.89 1.59 18.85
C ALA A 160 7.38 1.84 18.61
N THR A 161 8.23 0.87 18.92
CA THR A 161 9.68 0.95 18.68
C THR A 161 9.98 1.08 17.18
N GLU A 162 9.33 0.29 16.34
CA GLU A 162 9.55 0.37 14.88
C GLU A 162 9.00 1.69 14.29
N TYR A 163 7.82 2.12 14.67
CA TYR A 163 7.27 3.40 14.21
C TYR A 163 8.12 4.59 14.65
N ALA A 164 8.73 4.55 15.85
CA ALA A 164 9.61 5.62 16.35
C ALA A 164 10.89 5.80 15.52
N ARG A 165 11.28 4.84 14.68
CA ARG A 165 12.40 4.95 13.73
C ARG A 165 12.08 5.82 12.51
N MET A 166 10.82 6.16 12.33
CA MET A 166 10.34 7.02 11.24
C MET A 166 10.30 8.48 11.70
N PRO A 167 10.36 9.48 10.78
CA PRO A 167 10.15 10.88 11.11
C PRO A 167 8.84 11.09 11.88
N ALA A 168 8.83 12.01 12.85
CA ALA A 168 7.66 12.23 13.71
C ALA A 168 6.45 12.80 12.93
N ASP A 169 6.71 13.47 11.82
CA ASP A 169 5.74 14.04 10.90
C ASP A 169 5.34 13.10 9.75
N ASP A 170 5.84 11.87 9.73
CA ASP A 170 5.46 10.87 8.71
C ASP A 170 4.04 10.33 8.97
N TYR A 171 3.18 10.34 7.93
CA TYR A 171 1.79 9.91 8.05
C TYR A 171 1.63 8.43 8.43
N LEU A 172 2.57 7.55 8.02
CA LEU A 172 2.54 6.13 8.39
C LEU A 172 2.85 5.96 9.88
N ARG A 173 3.82 6.73 10.41
CA ARG A 173 4.10 6.74 11.84
C ARG A 173 2.89 7.23 12.64
N MET A 174 2.32 8.38 12.28
CA MET A 174 1.13 8.92 12.94
C MET A 174 -0.05 7.93 12.88
N THR A 175 -0.21 7.25 11.75
CA THR A 175 -1.23 6.19 11.60
C THR A 175 -0.97 5.05 12.57
N GLY A 176 0.26 4.54 12.64
CA GLY A 176 0.66 3.46 13.55
C GLY A 176 0.43 3.83 15.03
N GLU A 177 0.78 5.05 15.43
CA GLU A 177 0.52 5.58 16.78
C GLU A 177 -0.99 5.62 17.07
N GLY A 178 -1.81 6.05 16.10
CA GLY A 178 -3.27 6.01 16.18
C GLY A 178 -3.83 4.59 16.30
N MET A 179 -3.25 3.62 15.57
CA MET A 179 -3.62 2.21 15.66
C MET A 179 -3.27 1.60 17.03
N ILE A 180 -2.11 1.95 17.61
CA ILE A 180 -1.72 1.53 18.94
C ILE A 180 -2.72 2.07 19.98
N ALA A 181 -3.01 3.37 19.92
CA ALA A 181 -4.00 4.00 20.81
C ALA A 181 -5.38 3.33 20.69
N ALA A 182 -5.81 3.01 19.45
CA ALA A 182 -7.08 2.36 19.18
C ALA A 182 -7.15 0.97 19.83
N ARG A 183 -6.11 0.16 19.70
CA ARG A 183 -6.03 -1.17 20.30
C ARG A 183 -5.93 -1.16 21.83
N ALA A 184 -5.34 -0.09 22.39
CA ALA A 184 -5.31 0.15 23.82
C ALA A 184 -6.67 0.68 24.37
N GLY A 185 -7.66 1.00 23.52
CA GLY A 185 -8.91 1.61 23.92
C GLY A 185 -8.78 3.09 24.30
N ASP A 186 -7.63 3.72 24.03
CA ASP A 186 -7.41 5.15 24.32
C ASP A 186 -8.10 6.05 23.28
N ARG A 187 -9.37 6.34 23.53
CA ARG A 187 -10.16 7.21 22.66
C ARG A 187 -9.56 8.60 22.50
N ARG A 188 -8.93 9.16 23.54
CA ARG A 188 -8.30 10.47 23.48
C ARG A 188 -7.04 10.43 22.61
N GLY A 189 -6.24 9.38 22.72
CA GLY A 189 -5.09 9.15 21.86
C GLY A 189 -5.48 9.02 20.40
N VAL A 190 -6.57 8.29 20.11
CA VAL A 190 -7.13 8.16 18.75
C VAL A 190 -7.53 9.52 18.19
N GLU A 191 -8.30 10.33 18.93
CA GLU A 191 -8.71 11.66 18.44
C GLU A 191 -7.50 12.59 18.21
N ARG A 192 -6.48 12.53 19.09
CA ARG A 192 -5.24 13.30 18.87
C ARG A 192 -4.53 12.86 17.58
N ALA A 193 -4.33 11.56 17.37
CA ALA A 193 -3.65 11.03 16.18
C ALA A 193 -4.41 11.41 14.89
N ILE A 194 -5.73 11.26 14.88
CA ILE A 194 -6.57 11.66 13.74
C ILE A 194 -6.45 13.16 13.47
N SER A 195 -6.56 14.00 14.51
CA SER A 195 -6.43 15.46 14.34
C SER A 195 -5.05 15.85 13.80
N GLN A 196 -3.98 15.20 14.23
CA GLN A 196 -2.62 15.42 13.72
C GLN A 196 -2.51 15.04 12.24
N LEU A 197 -3.03 13.86 11.85
CA LEU A 197 -3.06 13.41 10.47
C LEU A 197 -3.85 14.37 9.56
N GLU A 198 -5.07 14.75 9.97
CA GLU A 198 -5.93 15.65 9.19
C GLU A 198 -5.34 17.06 9.06
N ASN A 199 -4.70 17.59 10.12
CA ASN A 199 -4.04 18.89 10.09
C ASN A 199 -2.81 18.91 9.18
N ALA A 200 -2.03 17.81 9.15
CA ALA A 200 -0.81 17.73 8.37
C ALA A 200 -1.06 17.38 6.89
N TYR A 201 -2.04 16.52 6.61
CA TYR A 201 -2.24 15.89 5.30
C TYR A 201 -3.64 16.10 4.71
N GLY A 202 -4.57 16.70 5.45
CA GLY A 202 -5.93 16.97 4.97
C GLY A 202 -6.65 15.70 4.49
N PRO A 203 -7.31 15.77 3.32
CA PRO A 203 -8.10 14.65 2.81
C PRO A 203 -7.26 13.46 2.30
N ALA A 204 -5.94 13.60 2.15
CA ALA A 204 -5.06 12.54 1.65
C ALA A 204 -4.91 11.36 2.62
N VAL A 205 -5.34 11.49 3.87
CA VAL A 205 -5.28 10.45 4.91
C VAL A 205 -6.64 9.91 5.33
N THR A 206 -7.65 10.10 4.50
CA THR A 206 -9.03 9.68 4.81
C THR A 206 -9.13 8.17 5.01
N TYR A 207 -8.39 7.37 4.25
CA TYR A 207 -8.32 5.92 4.45
C TYR A 207 -7.70 5.55 5.80
N GLN A 208 -6.61 6.19 6.20
CA GLN A 208 -5.91 5.94 7.48
C GLN A 208 -6.83 6.28 8.66
N VAL A 209 -7.57 7.39 8.58
CA VAL A 209 -8.58 7.76 9.58
C VAL A 209 -9.66 6.68 9.69
N ALA A 210 -10.16 6.16 8.56
CA ALA A 210 -11.16 5.09 8.55
C ALA A 210 -10.61 3.79 9.18
N ALA A 211 -9.35 3.45 8.90
CA ALA A 211 -8.70 2.27 9.47
C ALA A 211 -8.49 2.41 11.01
N ILE A 212 -8.04 3.56 11.49
CA ILE A 212 -7.92 3.84 12.93
C ILE A 212 -9.30 3.75 13.62
N ARG A 213 -10.34 4.34 13.03
CA ARG A 213 -11.73 4.25 13.53
C ARG A 213 -12.22 2.80 13.59
N THR A 214 -11.84 1.98 12.60
CA THR A 214 -12.13 0.54 12.59
C THR A 214 -11.54 -0.16 13.80
N GLN A 215 -10.27 0.13 14.13
CA GLN A 215 -9.57 -0.52 15.23
C GLN A 215 -10.10 -0.13 16.62
N ILE A 216 -10.60 1.10 16.81
CA ILE A 216 -11.26 1.51 18.07
C ILE A 216 -12.74 1.06 18.14
N GLY A 217 -13.26 0.42 17.09
CA GLY A 217 -14.64 -0.05 17.03
C GLY A 217 -15.68 1.02 16.71
N ASP A 218 -15.30 2.21 16.29
CA ASP A 218 -16.21 3.29 15.88
C ASP A 218 -16.64 3.06 14.42
N ARG A 219 -17.49 2.05 14.22
CA ARG A 219 -17.91 1.59 12.89
C ARG A 219 -18.60 2.67 12.07
N ASP A 220 -19.42 3.49 12.70
CA ASP A 220 -20.21 4.50 11.97
C ASP A 220 -19.29 5.57 11.37
N ARG A 221 -18.35 6.10 12.17
CA ARG A 221 -17.37 7.05 11.65
C ARG A 221 -16.36 6.39 10.70
N ALA A 222 -15.99 5.12 10.92
CA ALA A 222 -15.15 4.37 9.98
C ALA A 222 -15.79 4.29 8.59
N PHE A 223 -17.06 3.88 8.50
CA PHE A 223 -17.76 3.80 7.20
C PHE A 223 -18.06 5.17 6.60
N ALA A 224 -18.28 6.20 7.40
CA ALA A 224 -18.37 7.58 6.88
C ALA A 224 -17.05 7.98 6.21
N ALA A 225 -15.90 7.73 6.85
CA ALA A 225 -14.60 8.02 6.30
C ALA A 225 -14.28 7.14 5.05
N PHE A 226 -14.58 5.85 5.04
CA PHE A 226 -14.44 5.01 3.84
C PHE A 226 -15.29 5.49 2.66
N ASN A 227 -16.52 5.95 2.91
CA ASN A 227 -17.34 6.52 1.85
C ASN A 227 -16.77 7.82 1.31
N GLN A 228 -16.19 8.66 2.19
CA GLN A 228 -15.48 9.87 1.77
C GLN A 228 -14.22 9.53 0.96
N ALA A 229 -13.42 8.56 1.41
CA ALA A 229 -12.26 8.05 0.68
C ALA A 229 -12.67 7.55 -0.72
N ALA A 230 -13.82 6.88 -0.85
CA ALA A 230 -14.33 6.42 -2.15
C ALA A 230 -14.71 7.58 -3.09
N ILE A 231 -15.24 8.68 -2.54
CA ILE A 231 -15.54 9.90 -3.32
C ILE A 231 -14.23 10.56 -3.79
N LEU A 232 -13.24 10.60 -2.93
CA LEU A 232 -11.92 11.18 -3.22
C LEU A 232 -11.04 10.30 -4.09
N LYS A 233 -11.44 9.05 -4.35
CA LYS A 233 -10.62 8.01 -5.00
C LYS A 233 -9.29 7.80 -4.28
N ASP A 234 -9.34 7.76 -2.94
CA ASP A 234 -8.16 7.56 -2.10
C ASP A 234 -7.45 6.25 -2.46
N PRO A 235 -6.16 6.28 -2.83
CA PRO A 235 -5.42 5.08 -3.25
C PRO A 235 -5.34 3.99 -2.19
N GLY A 236 -5.46 4.33 -0.90
CA GLY A 236 -5.52 3.36 0.20
C GLY A 236 -6.62 2.33 0.03
N LEU A 237 -7.72 2.70 -0.64
CA LEU A 237 -8.82 1.78 -0.91
C LEU A 237 -8.47 0.62 -1.85
N VAL A 238 -7.37 0.69 -2.59
CA VAL A 238 -6.91 -0.44 -3.43
C VAL A 238 -6.63 -1.66 -2.56
N GLY A 239 -6.10 -1.45 -1.34
CA GLY A 239 -5.85 -2.50 -0.36
C GLY A 239 -7.07 -2.93 0.47
N LEU A 240 -8.25 -2.36 0.28
CA LEU A 240 -9.42 -2.56 1.14
C LEU A 240 -9.73 -4.04 1.43
N LYS A 241 -9.59 -4.92 0.43
CA LYS A 241 -9.89 -6.36 0.58
C LYS A 241 -8.85 -7.15 1.35
N THR A 242 -7.62 -6.67 1.41
CA THR A 242 -6.47 -7.43 1.92
C THR A 242 -5.87 -6.85 3.19
N ASP A 243 -6.16 -5.57 3.50
CA ASP A 243 -5.69 -4.92 4.71
C ASP A 243 -6.16 -5.68 5.98
N PRO A 244 -5.24 -6.26 6.76
CA PRO A 244 -5.59 -7.02 7.95
C PRO A 244 -6.17 -6.15 9.08
N PHE A 245 -5.94 -4.85 9.09
CA PHE A 245 -6.55 -3.95 10.07
C PHE A 245 -8.06 -3.76 9.88
N LEU A 246 -8.60 -4.16 8.72
CA LEU A 246 -10.02 -4.06 8.43
C LEU A 246 -10.81 -5.34 8.77
N ASP A 247 -10.17 -6.37 9.30
CA ASP A 247 -10.84 -7.62 9.70
C ASP A 247 -12.04 -7.40 10.64
N PRO A 248 -12.02 -6.44 11.61
CA PRO A 248 -13.15 -6.20 12.49
C PRO A 248 -14.45 -5.78 11.79
N ILE A 249 -14.38 -5.30 10.56
CA ILE A 249 -15.56 -4.82 9.81
C ILE A 249 -15.93 -5.68 8.60
N ARG A 250 -15.16 -6.74 8.28
CA ARG A 250 -15.41 -7.56 7.07
C ARG A 250 -16.79 -8.19 7.02
N ASN A 251 -17.37 -8.51 8.19
CA ASN A 251 -18.71 -9.09 8.32
C ASN A 251 -19.85 -8.05 8.36
N ASP A 252 -19.54 -6.75 8.30
CA ASP A 252 -20.54 -5.68 8.25
C ASP A 252 -21.10 -5.56 6.83
N SER A 253 -22.42 -5.46 6.69
CA SER A 253 -23.08 -5.32 5.38
C SER A 253 -22.62 -4.09 4.60
N ARG A 254 -22.24 -3.01 5.32
CA ARG A 254 -21.69 -1.79 4.74
C ARG A 254 -20.33 -2.02 4.06
N TYR A 255 -19.51 -2.93 4.62
CA TYR A 255 -18.24 -3.32 3.98
C TYR A 255 -18.49 -4.02 2.64
N THR A 256 -19.42 -4.98 2.61
CA THR A 256 -19.81 -5.67 1.37
C THR A 256 -20.36 -4.68 0.33
N ALA A 257 -21.18 -3.72 0.76
CA ALA A 257 -21.71 -2.67 -0.10
C ALA A 257 -20.59 -1.77 -0.67
N LEU A 258 -19.61 -1.40 0.17
CA LEU A 258 -18.45 -0.60 -0.23
C LEU A 258 -17.59 -1.34 -1.26
N VAL A 259 -17.23 -2.62 -1.02
CA VAL A 259 -16.47 -3.46 -1.96
C VAL A 259 -17.17 -3.55 -3.31
N ARG A 260 -18.50 -3.73 -3.32
CA ARG A 260 -19.30 -3.77 -4.55
C ARG A 260 -19.29 -2.42 -5.28
N LYS A 261 -19.45 -1.31 -4.54
CA LYS A 261 -19.44 0.06 -5.08
C LYS A 261 -18.11 0.38 -5.76
N LEU A 262 -16.99 -0.08 -5.20
CA LEU A 262 -15.65 0.16 -5.72
C LEU A 262 -15.31 -0.70 -6.95
N GLY A 263 -16.09 -1.72 -7.26
CA GLY A 263 -15.94 -2.49 -8.49
C GLY A 263 -14.68 -3.36 -8.52
N PHE A 264 -14.29 -3.93 -7.38
CA PHE A 264 -13.14 -4.85 -7.36
C PHE A 264 -13.32 -5.99 -8.36
N PRO A 265 -12.30 -6.28 -9.18
CA PRO A 265 -12.36 -7.40 -10.11
C PRO A 265 -12.54 -8.73 -9.34
N ARG A 266 -13.16 -9.71 -10.01
CA ARG A 266 -13.19 -11.09 -9.49
C ARG A 266 -11.79 -11.68 -9.65
N VAL A 267 -11.23 -12.11 -8.55
CA VAL A 267 -9.88 -12.71 -8.47
C VAL A 267 -10.04 -14.20 -8.30
#